data_583fc0c713901f1269a6fba7605d6b03
#
_entry.id   583fc0c713901f1269a6fba7605d6b03
#
_cell.length_a   1.000
_cell.length_b   1.000
_cell.length_c   1.000
_cell.angle_alpha   90.00
_cell.angle_beta   90.00
_cell.angle_gamma   90.00
#
_symmetry.space_group_name_H-M   'P 1'
#
loop_
_entity.id
_entity.type
_entity.pdbx_description
1 polymer ?
#
loop_
_entity_poly.entity_id
_entity_poly.type
_entity_poly.pdbx_seq_one_letter_code
_entity_poly.pdbx_strand_id
1 'polypeptide(L)'
;MSGVGGPALKLGVIGLGRAFGLMLPTFAGDRRVSLVAATDTREAARRRFAADFGGQAYATAEELCADPAVDAIYVATPHQFHAQHALLAARHGKHLLIEKPLALTLEDCAAITEAARAAKVHLVVGHSHSFDAPVQRLRALVASGVYGAVRMINAINYTDYLYRPRRLEELDTAQGGGAVYNQAAHQVDVVRFVAGGEVTSVRAVTGAWDRARPTEGAYAALLTFAGGAFASLTYNGYGHFDSDEWQGWIGEMGQQKLPGTAAPRKVFASQSEEAAFKNARNYGGENYDPGIAAPPVAHNHFGTLLVSCERADLRALPNGVMIYENGVARLDALPPPSVPRSEVIDELYRAVVDGVAPLHDGAWAMATMEIVFAMLRSAREGCDVALSHQVALA
;
A
#
# COMPACT_ATOMS: atom_id res chain seq x y z
N MET A 1 23.13 -12.38 -9.39
CA MET A 1 23.66 -11.51 -8.33
C MET A 1 24.49 -10.42 -9.00
N SER A 2 23.85 -9.33 -9.44
CA SER A 2 24.55 -8.14 -9.94
C SER A 2 24.83 -7.25 -8.74
N GLY A 3 26.11 -7.04 -8.44
CA GLY A 3 26.56 -6.15 -7.38
C GLY A 3 26.08 -4.73 -7.66
N VAL A 4 25.14 -4.25 -6.86
CA VAL A 4 24.70 -2.85 -6.87
C VAL A 4 25.81 -2.02 -6.22
N GLY A 5 26.71 -1.50 -7.05
CA GLY A 5 27.86 -0.67 -6.62
C GLY A 5 27.59 0.85 -6.66
N GLY A 6 26.31 1.27 -6.66
CA GLY A 6 25.95 2.69 -6.62
C GLY A 6 25.90 3.24 -5.20
N PRO A 7 25.90 4.58 -5.01
CA PRO A 7 25.76 5.21 -3.70
C PRO A 7 24.37 4.93 -3.11
N ALA A 8 24.31 4.78 -1.80
CA ALA A 8 23.02 4.65 -1.11
C ALA A 8 22.20 5.94 -1.24
N LEU A 9 20.93 5.81 -1.58
CA LEU A 9 19.97 6.91 -1.63
C LEU A 9 19.66 7.41 -0.21
N LYS A 10 19.87 8.69 0.04
CA LYS A 10 19.70 9.31 1.36
C LYS A 10 18.25 9.75 1.54
N LEU A 11 17.53 9.06 2.40
CA LEU A 11 16.11 9.30 2.66
C LEU A 11 15.91 10.23 3.86
N GLY A 12 15.07 11.26 3.64
CA GLY A 12 14.40 12.02 4.69
C GLY A 12 12.99 11.47 4.91
N VAL A 13 12.51 11.46 6.14
CA VAL A 13 11.18 10.93 6.51
C VAL A 13 10.31 12.01 7.09
N ILE A 14 9.13 12.24 6.51
CA ILE A 14 8.08 13.09 7.09
C ILE A 14 6.99 12.19 7.67
N GLY A 15 6.93 12.10 9.01
CA GLY A 15 5.99 11.25 9.73
C GLY A 15 6.59 9.92 10.17
N LEU A 16 6.80 9.77 11.46
CA LEU A 16 7.35 8.58 12.12
C LEU A 16 6.24 7.73 12.76
N GLY A 17 5.10 7.61 12.04
CA GLY A 17 3.93 6.88 12.48
C GLY A 17 4.01 5.37 12.20
N ARG A 18 2.80 4.76 12.10
CA ARG A 18 2.68 3.32 11.83
C ARG A 18 3.26 2.92 10.46
N ALA A 19 3.01 3.72 9.41
CA ALA A 19 3.52 3.41 8.07
C ALA A 19 5.05 3.35 8.05
N PHE A 20 5.71 4.33 8.67
CA PHE A 20 7.16 4.28 8.88
C PHE A 20 7.61 3.02 9.63
N GLY A 21 6.92 2.67 10.74
CA GLY A 21 7.24 1.46 11.50
C GLY A 21 7.11 0.17 10.68
N LEU A 22 6.16 0.10 9.75
CA LEU A 22 5.98 -1.04 8.85
C LEU A 22 7.06 -1.12 7.75
N MET A 23 7.60 0.03 7.32
CA MET A 23 8.69 0.10 6.34
C MET A 23 10.08 0.03 6.98
N LEU A 24 10.18 0.18 8.29
CA LEU A 24 11.46 0.22 8.99
C LEU A 24 12.34 -1.02 8.76
N PRO A 25 11.82 -2.27 8.79
CA PRO A 25 12.61 -3.46 8.47
C PRO A 25 13.18 -3.43 7.04
N THR A 26 12.43 -2.84 6.09
CA THR A 26 12.88 -2.65 4.71
C THR A 26 14.06 -1.68 4.65
N PHE A 27 13.91 -0.50 5.23
CA PHE A 27 14.97 0.51 5.24
C PHE A 27 16.22 0.05 5.99
N ALA A 28 16.06 -0.69 7.08
CA ALA A 28 17.19 -1.23 7.84
C ALA A 28 17.90 -2.39 7.14
N GLY A 29 17.16 -3.18 6.36
CA GLY A 29 17.68 -4.37 5.66
C GLY A 29 18.26 -4.07 4.28
N ASP A 30 17.91 -2.96 3.65
CA ASP A 30 18.30 -2.64 2.28
C ASP A 30 19.43 -1.61 2.23
N ARG A 31 20.60 -2.03 1.78
CA ARG A 31 21.81 -1.19 1.71
C ARG A 31 21.76 -0.09 0.65
N ARG A 32 20.77 -0.11 -0.22
CA ARG A 32 20.58 0.91 -1.28
C ARG A 32 19.98 2.19 -0.77
N VAL A 33 19.46 2.20 0.46
CA VAL A 33 18.89 3.37 1.11
C VAL A 33 19.54 3.58 2.48
N SER A 34 19.57 4.83 2.92
CA SER A 34 19.99 5.23 4.26
C SER A 34 19.06 6.29 4.82
N LEU A 35 18.61 6.12 6.05
CA LEU A 35 17.79 7.09 6.76
C LEU A 35 18.70 8.18 7.35
N VAL A 36 18.70 9.38 6.76
CA VAL A 36 19.61 10.46 7.16
C VAL A 36 18.93 11.62 7.88
N ALA A 37 17.62 11.78 7.71
CA ALA A 37 16.88 12.88 8.33
C ALA A 37 15.43 12.48 8.59
N ALA A 38 14.79 13.09 9.61
CA ALA A 38 13.36 12.91 9.85
C ALA A 38 12.72 14.10 10.53
N THR A 39 11.39 14.21 10.35
CA THR A 39 10.52 15.08 11.14
C THR A 39 9.23 14.35 11.53
N ASP A 40 8.72 14.68 12.70
CA ASP A 40 7.41 14.23 13.23
C ASP A 40 6.92 15.32 14.19
N THR A 41 5.63 15.45 14.39
CA THR A 41 5.07 16.38 15.40
C THR A 41 5.47 15.98 16.82
N ARG A 42 5.71 14.68 17.07
CA ARG A 42 6.12 14.14 18.38
C ARG A 42 7.64 14.25 18.55
N GLU A 43 8.09 15.06 19.49
CA GLU A 43 9.51 15.23 19.80
C GLU A 43 10.18 13.92 20.21
N ALA A 44 9.48 13.06 20.96
CA ALA A 44 10.00 11.75 21.37
C ALA A 44 10.37 10.87 20.16
N ALA A 45 9.54 10.88 19.10
CA ALA A 45 9.83 10.14 17.86
C ALA A 45 11.07 10.72 17.15
N ARG A 46 11.20 12.05 17.08
CA ARG A 46 12.36 12.72 16.48
C ARG A 46 13.65 12.39 17.23
N ARG A 47 13.64 12.46 18.58
CA ARG A 47 14.80 12.08 19.42
C ARG A 47 15.18 10.62 19.25
N ARG A 48 14.18 9.74 19.18
CA ARG A 48 14.42 8.31 18.97
C ARG A 48 15.06 8.05 17.60
N PHE A 49 14.60 8.72 16.54
CA PHE A 49 15.18 8.61 15.20
C PHE A 49 16.67 9.02 15.19
N ALA A 50 17.01 10.15 15.81
CA ALA A 50 18.40 10.58 15.92
C ALA A 50 19.28 9.58 16.69
N ALA A 51 18.73 8.94 17.74
CA ALA A 51 19.46 7.92 18.51
C ALA A 51 19.64 6.62 17.72
N ASP A 52 18.60 6.15 17.00
CA ASP A 52 18.63 4.87 16.30
C ASP A 52 19.47 4.91 15.01
N PHE A 53 19.45 6.04 14.28
CA PHE A 53 20.06 6.16 12.94
C PHE A 53 21.21 7.16 12.85
N GLY A 54 21.47 7.94 13.90
CA GLY A 54 22.46 9.02 13.84
C GLY A 54 22.07 10.14 12.88
N GLY A 55 20.83 10.13 12.37
CA GLY A 55 20.31 11.08 11.41
C GLY A 55 19.86 12.41 12.05
N GLN A 56 19.71 13.45 11.22
CA GLN A 56 19.27 14.76 11.66
C GLN A 56 17.76 14.75 11.96
N ALA A 57 17.36 15.23 13.15
CA ALA A 57 15.97 15.40 13.53
C ALA A 57 15.55 16.86 13.38
N TYR A 58 14.67 17.14 12.43
CA TYR A 58 14.16 18.48 12.15
C TYR A 58 12.84 18.75 12.89
N ALA A 59 12.62 20.00 13.27
CA ALA A 59 11.35 20.41 13.89
C ALA A 59 10.21 20.49 12.86
N THR A 60 10.54 20.86 11.62
CA THR A 60 9.57 21.10 10.54
C THR A 60 9.91 20.32 9.27
N ALA A 61 8.90 20.09 8.43
CA ALA A 61 9.09 19.47 7.12
C ALA A 61 9.86 20.42 6.16
N GLU A 62 9.71 21.73 6.32
CA GLU A 62 10.44 22.74 5.53
C GLU A 62 11.94 22.63 5.75
N GLU A 63 12.39 22.59 7.01
CA GLU A 63 13.81 22.42 7.34
C GLU A 63 14.38 21.11 6.79
N LEU A 64 13.63 20.02 6.88
CA LEU A 64 14.04 18.72 6.37
C LEU A 64 14.15 18.74 4.83
N CYS A 65 13.17 19.30 4.13
CA CYS A 65 13.20 19.39 2.66
C CYS A 65 14.31 20.29 2.15
N ALA A 66 14.69 21.33 2.92
CA ALA A 66 15.78 22.24 2.57
C ALA A 66 17.19 21.61 2.76
N ASP A 67 17.32 20.48 3.44
CA ASP A 67 18.61 19.82 3.68
C ASP A 67 19.20 19.28 2.37
N PRO A 68 20.37 19.80 1.91
CA PRO A 68 21.03 19.34 0.69
C PRO A 68 21.55 17.89 0.80
N ALA A 69 21.68 17.35 2.01
CA ALA A 69 22.14 15.98 2.22
C ALA A 69 21.03 14.93 1.96
N VAL A 70 19.77 15.35 1.77
CA VAL A 70 18.63 14.47 1.50
C VAL A 70 18.37 14.38 0.00
N ASP A 71 18.34 13.17 -0.55
CA ASP A 71 18.06 12.91 -1.97
C ASP A 71 16.57 12.73 -2.24
N ALA A 72 15.88 12.01 -1.36
CA ALA A 72 14.46 11.69 -1.50
C ALA A 72 13.71 11.80 -0.16
N ILE A 73 12.43 12.11 -0.23
CA ILE A 73 11.53 12.22 0.92
C ILE A 73 10.53 11.06 0.91
N TYR A 74 10.48 10.32 2.02
CA TYR A 74 9.40 9.40 2.32
C TYR A 74 8.30 10.12 3.10
N VAL A 75 7.13 10.30 2.47
CA VAL A 75 5.95 10.92 3.09
C VAL A 75 5.09 9.83 3.70
N ALA A 76 5.06 9.74 5.02
CA ALA A 76 4.34 8.73 5.82
C ALA A 76 3.42 9.36 6.86
N THR A 77 2.89 10.53 6.55
CA THR A 77 1.94 11.28 7.38
C THR A 77 0.51 10.73 7.25
N PRO A 78 -0.46 11.22 8.03
CA PRO A 78 -1.88 10.98 7.74
C PRO A 78 -2.25 11.52 6.34
N HIS A 79 -3.20 10.85 5.68
CA HIS A 79 -3.55 11.01 4.26
C HIS A 79 -3.84 12.46 3.87
N GLN A 80 -4.51 13.22 4.75
CA GLN A 80 -4.88 14.62 4.51
C GLN A 80 -3.67 15.56 4.37
N PHE A 81 -2.47 15.13 4.75
CA PHE A 81 -1.24 15.92 4.67
C PHE A 81 -0.32 15.49 3.52
N HIS A 82 -0.66 14.43 2.78
CA HIS A 82 0.20 13.93 1.70
C HIS A 82 0.46 14.99 0.64
N ALA A 83 -0.58 15.67 0.16
CA ALA A 83 -0.43 16.69 -0.87
C ALA A 83 0.47 17.85 -0.40
N GLN A 84 0.24 18.37 0.80
CA GLN A 84 1.06 19.45 1.36
C GLN A 84 2.55 19.06 1.39
N HIS A 85 2.87 17.89 1.92
CA HIS A 85 4.27 17.46 2.09
C HIS A 85 4.92 17.07 0.77
N ALA A 86 4.16 16.44 -0.15
CA ALA A 86 4.66 16.10 -1.48
C ALA A 86 5.01 17.35 -2.31
N LEU A 87 4.11 18.33 -2.32
CA LEU A 87 4.34 19.62 -3.00
C LEU A 87 5.52 20.38 -2.41
N LEU A 88 5.68 20.34 -1.08
CA LEU A 88 6.83 20.93 -0.40
C LEU A 88 8.13 20.26 -0.85
N ALA A 89 8.22 18.93 -0.77
CA ALA A 89 9.42 18.19 -1.14
C ALA A 89 9.78 18.37 -2.63
N ALA A 90 8.77 18.38 -3.52
CA ALA A 90 8.99 18.64 -4.95
C ALA A 90 9.56 20.03 -5.22
N ARG A 91 9.08 21.09 -4.51
CA ARG A 91 9.64 22.45 -4.62
C ARG A 91 11.10 22.54 -4.21
N HIS A 92 11.54 21.67 -3.30
CA HIS A 92 12.95 21.55 -2.90
C HIS A 92 13.77 20.59 -3.78
N GLY A 93 13.20 20.09 -4.88
CA GLY A 93 13.88 19.18 -5.83
C GLY A 93 14.15 17.79 -5.26
N LYS A 94 13.39 17.34 -4.26
CA LYS A 94 13.54 16.02 -3.67
C LYS A 94 12.71 14.99 -4.43
N HIS A 95 13.30 13.81 -4.67
CA HIS A 95 12.54 12.65 -5.14
C HIS A 95 11.53 12.22 -4.08
N LEU A 96 10.46 11.54 -4.47
CA LEU A 96 9.31 11.27 -3.62
C LEU A 96 9.02 9.78 -3.52
N LEU A 97 8.91 9.28 -2.30
CA LEU A 97 8.19 8.04 -1.96
C LEU A 97 7.01 8.45 -1.08
N ILE A 98 5.79 8.21 -1.54
CA ILE A 98 4.58 8.62 -0.82
C ILE A 98 3.75 7.40 -0.46
N GLU A 99 3.30 7.32 0.80
CA GLU A 99 2.35 6.30 1.22
C GLU A 99 1.02 6.39 0.45
N LYS A 100 0.39 5.25 0.27
CA LYS A 100 -0.97 5.20 -0.27
C LYS A 100 -2.01 5.58 0.83
N PRO A 101 -3.16 6.12 0.47
CA PRO A 101 -3.55 6.67 -0.84
C PRO A 101 -2.73 7.91 -1.19
N LEU A 102 -2.48 8.17 -2.47
CA LEU A 102 -1.69 9.32 -2.91
C LEU A 102 -2.24 10.63 -2.34
N ALA A 103 -3.55 10.85 -2.48
CA ALA A 103 -4.27 11.98 -1.88
C ALA A 103 -5.77 11.64 -1.74
N LEU A 104 -6.55 12.59 -1.18
CA LEU A 104 -7.98 12.42 -0.92
C LEU A 104 -8.89 13.06 -1.99
N THR A 105 -8.30 13.70 -3.00
CA THR A 105 -9.01 14.26 -4.16
C THR A 105 -8.22 14.00 -5.45
N LEU A 106 -8.90 14.00 -6.60
CA LEU A 106 -8.21 13.88 -7.90
C LEU A 106 -7.38 15.13 -8.21
N GLU A 107 -7.85 16.29 -7.77
CA GLU A 107 -7.15 17.56 -7.91
C GLU A 107 -5.80 17.53 -7.19
N ASP A 108 -5.74 17.03 -5.96
CA ASP A 108 -4.51 16.87 -5.21
C ASP A 108 -3.59 15.82 -5.85
N CYS A 109 -4.14 14.70 -6.32
CA CYS A 109 -3.35 13.69 -7.05
C CYS A 109 -2.71 14.29 -8.31
N ALA A 110 -3.45 15.06 -9.08
CA ALA A 110 -2.94 15.76 -10.26
C ALA A 110 -1.89 16.80 -9.89
N ALA A 111 -2.12 17.59 -8.84
CA ALA A 111 -1.18 18.61 -8.37
C ALA A 111 0.16 18.01 -7.92
N ILE A 112 0.15 16.90 -7.19
CA ILE A 112 1.37 16.17 -6.78
C ILE A 112 2.12 15.66 -8.01
N THR A 113 1.40 15.03 -8.94
CA THR A 113 1.99 14.46 -10.17
C THR A 113 2.65 15.53 -11.02
N GLU A 114 1.96 16.67 -11.21
CA GLU A 114 2.47 17.79 -11.98
C GLU A 114 3.66 18.48 -11.29
N ALA A 115 3.63 18.63 -9.96
CA ALA A 115 4.73 19.21 -9.21
C ALA A 115 6.00 18.35 -9.31
N ALA A 116 5.89 17.03 -9.23
CA ALA A 116 7.01 16.12 -9.41
C ALA A 116 7.59 16.23 -10.84
N ARG A 117 6.70 16.27 -11.86
CA ARG A 117 7.09 16.45 -13.26
C ARG A 117 7.80 17.78 -13.51
N ALA A 118 7.24 18.88 -13.00
CA ALA A 118 7.80 20.21 -13.16
C ALA A 118 9.17 20.38 -12.47
N ALA A 119 9.33 19.76 -11.30
CA ALA A 119 10.59 19.72 -10.57
C ALA A 119 11.59 18.70 -11.16
N LYS A 120 11.19 17.87 -12.13
CA LYS A 120 11.98 16.78 -12.71
C LYS A 120 12.47 15.79 -11.66
N VAL A 121 11.63 15.47 -10.70
CA VAL A 121 11.90 14.47 -9.67
C VAL A 121 11.04 13.24 -9.89
N HIS A 122 11.53 12.08 -9.50
CA HIS A 122 10.76 10.84 -9.54
C HIS A 122 9.79 10.77 -8.38
N LEU A 123 8.60 10.24 -8.64
CA LEU A 123 7.55 9.98 -7.67
C LEU A 123 7.21 8.49 -7.72
N VAL A 124 7.33 7.81 -6.59
CA VAL A 124 6.84 6.44 -6.37
C VAL A 124 5.77 6.46 -5.28
N VAL A 125 4.65 5.80 -5.51
CA VAL A 125 3.54 5.71 -4.55
C VAL A 125 3.45 4.27 -4.03
N GLY A 126 3.70 4.07 -2.76
CA GLY A 126 3.74 2.75 -2.12
C GLY A 126 4.17 2.81 -0.65
N HIS A 127 4.08 1.71 0.08
CA HIS A 127 3.92 0.34 -0.42
C HIS A 127 2.44 0.03 -0.73
N SER A 128 2.22 -0.63 -1.87
CA SER A 128 0.98 -1.32 -2.21
C SER A 128 1.29 -2.79 -2.49
N HIS A 129 0.27 -3.66 -2.47
CA HIS A 129 0.47 -5.10 -2.64
C HIS A 129 0.71 -5.53 -4.11
N SER A 130 0.64 -4.60 -5.06
CA SER A 130 1.12 -4.79 -6.43
C SER A 130 2.65 -4.92 -6.51
N PHE A 131 3.38 -4.39 -5.52
CA PHE A 131 4.82 -4.60 -5.38
C PHE A 131 5.19 -6.01 -4.91
N ASP A 132 4.30 -6.72 -4.21
CA ASP A 132 4.62 -8.03 -3.63
C ASP A 132 5.09 -9.03 -4.68
N ALA A 133 6.20 -9.72 -4.44
CA ALA A 133 6.84 -10.61 -5.41
C ALA A 133 5.89 -11.69 -6.01
N PRO A 134 4.95 -12.30 -5.25
CA PRO A 134 3.97 -13.21 -5.86
C PRO A 134 3.03 -12.53 -6.85
N VAL A 135 2.64 -11.27 -6.61
CA VAL A 135 1.80 -10.49 -7.53
C VAL A 135 2.59 -10.09 -8.77
N GLN A 136 3.84 -9.67 -8.60
CA GLN A 136 4.77 -9.40 -9.69
C GLN A 136 4.99 -10.65 -10.56
N ARG A 137 5.17 -11.82 -9.92
CA ARG A 137 5.32 -13.09 -10.63
C ARG A 137 4.05 -13.48 -11.38
N LEU A 138 2.89 -13.31 -10.76
CA LEU A 138 1.59 -13.56 -11.40
C LEU A 138 1.41 -12.64 -12.62
N ARG A 139 1.74 -11.35 -12.51
CA ARG A 139 1.72 -10.43 -13.64
C ARG A 139 2.66 -10.87 -14.77
N ALA A 140 3.87 -11.32 -14.45
CA ALA A 140 4.82 -11.83 -15.44
C ALA A 140 4.28 -13.05 -16.18
N LEU A 141 3.61 -13.96 -15.47
CA LEU A 141 2.96 -15.13 -16.08
C LEU A 141 1.81 -14.71 -17.01
N VAL A 142 0.97 -13.76 -16.61
CA VAL A 142 -0.08 -13.18 -17.46
C VAL A 142 0.52 -12.52 -18.70
N ALA A 143 1.54 -11.66 -18.51
CA ALA A 143 2.19 -10.92 -19.59
C ALA A 143 2.92 -11.82 -20.60
N SER A 144 3.31 -13.03 -20.21
CA SER A 144 3.92 -14.02 -21.12
C SER A 144 2.97 -14.47 -22.24
N GLY A 145 1.66 -14.28 -22.09
CA GLY A 145 0.64 -14.74 -23.04
C GLY A 145 0.44 -16.25 -23.10
N VAL A 146 1.23 -17.04 -22.35
CA VAL A 146 1.16 -18.52 -22.36
C VAL A 146 -0.24 -19.01 -21.96
N TYR A 147 -0.90 -18.33 -21.03
CA TYR A 147 -2.22 -18.71 -20.52
C TYR A 147 -3.39 -18.00 -21.25
N GLY A 148 -3.11 -17.20 -22.27
CA GLY A 148 -4.09 -16.40 -22.97
C GLY A 148 -4.49 -15.13 -22.22
N ALA A 149 -5.54 -14.47 -22.69
CA ALA A 149 -6.01 -13.24 -22.10
C ALA A 149 -6.63 -13.47 -20.72
N VAL A 150 -6.46 -12.51 -19.81
CA VAL A 150 -7.22 -12.46 -18.56
C VAL A 150 -8.70 -12.25 -18.88
N ARG A 151 -9.57 -13.00 -18.22
CA ARG A 151 -11.02 -12.92 -18.37
C ARG A 151 -11.73 -12.47 -17.11
N MET A 152 -11.28 -12.99 -15.95
CA MET A 152 -11.89 -12.67 -14.67
C MET A 152 -10.83 -12.61 -13.57
N ILE A 153 -11.00 -11.68 -12.64
CA ILE A 153 -10.18 -11.58 -11.43
C ILE A 153 -11.10 -11.55 -10.21
N ASN A 154 -10.76 -12.33 -9.19
CA ASN A 154 -11.41 -12.28 -7.88
C ASN A 154 -10.38 -11.90 -6.82
N ALA A 155 -10.63 -10.82 -6.10
CA ALA A 155 -9.83 -10.36 -4.98
C ALA A 155 -10.71 -10.32 -3.72
N ILE A 156 -10.37 -11.15 -2.73
CA ILE A 156 -11.18 -11.34 -1.52
C ILE A 156 -10.29 -11.21 -0.29
N ASN A 157 -10.69 -10.33 0.64
CA ASN A 157 -9.96 -10.17 1.89
C ASN A 157 -10.92 -9.93 3.07
N TYR A 158 -10.77 -10.70 4.14
CA TYR A 158 -11.53 -10.61 5.38
C TYR A 158 -10.55 -10.43 6.54
N THR A 159 -10.65 -9.34 7.27
CA THR A 159 -9.73 -8.99 8.36
C THR A 159 -10.47 -8.35 9.54
N ASP A 160 -9.75 -8.05 10.61
CA ASP A 160 -10.21 -7.28 11.76
C ASP A 160 -9.99 -5.76 11.60
N TYR A 161 -9.78 -5.28 10.37
CA TYR A 161 -9.35 -3.90 10.07
C TYR A 161 -10.11 -2.85 10.89
N LEU A 162 -11.43 -2.91 10.95
CA LEU A 162 -12.26 -1.89 11.58
C LEU A 162 -12.04 -1.82 13.11
N TYR A 163 -11.62 -2.93 13.73
CA TYR A 163 -11.42 -3.03 15.19
C TYR A 163 -9.96 -2.90 15.63
N ARG A 164 -9.03 -2.71 14.70
CA ARG A 164 -7.68 -2.25 15.05
C ARG A 164 -7.78 -0.85 15.65
N PRO A 165 -6.91 -0.46 16.60
CA PRO A 165 -6.98 0.87 17.21
C PRO A 165 -6.98 1.99 16.16
N ARG A 166 -7.98 2.91 16.24
CA ARG A 166 -8.23 3.97 15.27
C ARG A 166 -8.20 5.34 15.94
N ARG A 167 -7.83 6.36 15.17
CA ARG A 167 -8.09 7.76 15.50
C ARG A 167 -9.44 8.15 14.91
N LEU A 168 -9.99 9.28 15.35
CA LEU A 168 -11.31 9.77 14.93
C LEU A 168 -11.42 9.91 13.40
N GLU A 169 -10.43 10.53 12.78
CA GLU A 169 -10.40 10.74 11.34
C GLU A 169 -10.34 9.44 10.53
N GLU A 170 -9.81 8.37 11.09
CA GLU A 170 -9.77 7.06 10.46
C GLU A 170 -11.13 6.32 10.50
N LEU A 171 -12.09 6.85 11.28
CA LEU A 171 -13.48 6.40 11.34
C LEU A 171 -14.46 7.37 10.65
N ASP A 172 -13.92 8.30 9.87
CA ASP A 172 -14.69 9.27 9.10
C ASP A 172 -14.30 9.19 7.62
N THR A 173 -15.19 8.64 6.81
CA THR A 173 -15.00 8.50 5.36
C THR A 173 -14.69 9.84 4.69
N ALA A 174 -15.30 10.95 5.15
CA ALA A 174 -15.04 12.27 4.57
C ALA A 174 -13.61 12.77 4.81
N GLN A 175 -12.92 12.24 5.81
CA GLN A 175 -11.52 12.53 6.12
C GLN A 175 -10.52 11.47 5.59
N GLY A 176 -10.98 10.57 4.70
CA GLY A 176 -10.16 9.49 4.16
C GLY A 176 -10.11 8.26 5.07
N GLY A 177 -11.02 8.16 6.04
CA GLY A 177 -11.21 6.97 6.86
C GLY A 177 -11.97 5.86 6.12
N GLY A 178 -12.22 4.75 6.82
CA GLY A 178 -12.98 3.62 6.31
C GLY A 178 -12.18 2.63 5.47
N ALA A 179 -12.85 1.55 5.10
CA ALA A 179 -12.24 0.45 4.37
C ALA A 179 -11.97 0.81 2.90
N VAL A 180 -12.76 1.67 2.28
CA VAL A 180 -12.62 1.97 0.86
C VAL A 180 -11.33 2.77 0.62
N TYR A 181 -11.08 3.87 1.31
CA TYR A 181 -9.82 4.62 1.16
C TYR A 181 -8.58 3.80 1.55
N ASN A 182 -8.69 3.02 2.60
CA ASN A 182 -7.52 2.39 3.19
C ASN A 182 -7.20 1.01 2.59
N GLN A 183 -8.24 0.26 2.19
CA GLN A 183 -8.09 -1.14 1.79
C GLN A 183 -8.41 -1.35 0.31
N ALA A 184 -9.42 -0.65 -0.25
CA ALA A 184 -9.73 -0.80 -1.67
C ALA A 184 -8.58 -0.27 -2.54
N ALA A 185 -7.85 0.76 -2.10
CA ALA A 185 -6.67 1.24 -2.82
C ALA A 185 -5.67 0.10 -3.11
N HIS A 186 -5.46 -0.85 -2.19
CA HIS A 186 -4.61 -2.01 -2.41
C HIS A 186 -5.23 -3.02 -3.40
N GLN A 187 -6.51 -3.40 -3.20
CA GLN A 187 -7.14 -4.37 -4.10
C GLN A 187 -7.27 -3.84 -5.53
N VAL A 188 -7.65 -2.58 -5.68
CA VAL A 188 -7.77 -1.90 -6.98
C VAL A 188 -6.41 -1.86 -7.68
N ASP A 189 -5.37 -1.47 -6.97
CA ASP A 189 -4.01 -1.41 -7.52
C ASP A 189 -3.53 -2.79 -8.01
N VAL A 190 -3.71 -3.82 -7.19
CA VAL A 190 -3.37 -5.20 -7.55
C VAL A 190 -4.13 -5.69 -8.79
N VAL A 191 -5.44 -5.50 -8.86
CA VAL A 191 -6.22 -6.01 -10.00
C VAL A 191 -5.94 -5.24 -11.28
N ARG A 192 -5.71 -3.91 -11.20
CA ARG A 192 -5.25 -3.10 -12.34
C ARG A 192 -3.90 -3.58 -12.85
N PHE A 193 -2.95 -3.78 -11.93
CA PHE A 193 -1.60 -4.26 -12.25
C PHE A 193 -1.64 -5.62 -12.94
N VAL A 194 -2.40 -6.56 -12.41
CA VAL A 194 -2.49 -7.91 -12.97
C VAL A 194 -3.22 -7.92 -14.32
N ALA A 195 -4.34 -7.19 -14.45
CA ALA A 195 -5.07 -7.10 -15.71
C ALA A 195 -4.27 -6.39 -16.81
N GLY A 196 -3.39 -5.44 -16.43
CA GLY A 196 -2.58 -4.67 -17.37
C GLY A 196 -3.37 -3.72 -18.27
N GLY A 197 -4.66 -3.50 -17.96
CA GLY A 197 -5.57 -2.72 -18.76
C GLY A 197 -6.25 -1.58 -17.99
N GLU A 198 -6.92 -0.72 -18.74
CA GLU A 198 -7.70 0.39 -18.21
C GLU A 198 -9.06 -0.10 -17.72
N VAL A 199 -9.46 0.33 -16.54
CA VAL A 199 -10.81 0.13 -16.02
C VAL A 199 -11.74 1.16 -16.65
N THR A 200 -12.86 0.71 -17.20
CA THR A 200 -13.84 1.60 -17.88
C THR A 200 -14.96 2.02 -16.96
N SER A 201 -15.37 1.14 -16.05
CA SER A 201 -16.46 1.43 -15.11
C SER A 201 -16.34 0.63 -13.81
N VAL A 202 -16.99 1.15 -12.78
CA VAL A 202 -17.12 0.48 -11.47
C VAL A 202 -18.57 0.52 -10.99
N ARG A 203 -19.04 -0.62 -10.45
CA ARG A 203 -20.23 -0.75 -9.63
C ARG A 203 -19.81 -1.21 -8.24
N ALA A 204 -20.26 -0.50 -7.19
CA ALA A 204 -19.91 -0.87 -5.82
C ALA A 204 -21.07 -0.72 -4.85
N VAL A 205 -20.98 -1.45 -3.74
CA VAL A 205 -21.79 -1.31 -2.54
C VAL A 205 -20.86 -1.29 -1.32
N THR A 206 -21.24 -0.55 -0.28
CA THR A 206 -20.51 -0.46 0.98
C THR A 206 -21.38 -0.86 2.16
N GLY A 207 -20.76 -1.35 3.23
CA GLY A 207 -21.45 -1.74 4.47
C GLY A 207 -20.87 -1.04 5.68
N ALA A 208 -21.74 -0.37 6.46
CA ALA A 208 -21.44 0.24 7.75
C ALA A 208 -22.41 -0.34 8.79
N TRP A 209 -21.98 -1.39 9.51
CA TRP A 209 -22.87 -2.19 10.37
C TRP A 209 -22.67 -1.89 11.85
N ASP A 210 -21.57 -1.27 12.24
CA ASP A 210 -21.27 -0.93 13.63
C ASP A 210 -21.44 0.57 13.86
N ARG A 211 -22.47 0.92 14.65
CA ARG A 211 -22.77 2.33 14.99
C ARG A 211 -21.67 3.01 15.81
N ALA A 212 -20.84 2.23 16.52
CA ALA A 212 -19.70 2.76 17.25
C ALA A 212 -18.49 3.04 16.33
N ARG A 213 -18.55 2.58 15.08
CA ARG A 213 -17.55 2.76 14.03
C ARG A 213 -18.22 3.34 12.78
N PRO A 214 -18.57 4.64 12.77
CA PRO A 214 -19.48 5.25 11.80
C PRO A 214 -18.83 5.50 10.42
N THR A 215 -18.15 4.48 9.89
CA THR A 215 -17.55 4.46 8.54
C THR A 215 -17.84 3.10 7.90
N GLU A 216 -17.65 2.99 6.59
CA GLU A 216 -17.77 1.70 5.94
C GLU A 216 -16.62 0.77 6.36
N GLY A 217 -16.97 -0.43 6.83
CA GLY A 217 -16.02 -1.50 7.19
C GLY A 217 -15.97 -2.62 6.17
N ALA A 218 -16.88 -2.62 5.19
CA ALA A 218 -16.94 -3.62 4.13
C ALA A 218 -17.33 -2.98 2.79
N TYR A 219 -16.92 -3.64 1.70
CA TYR A 219 -17.38 -3.31 0.35
C TYR A 219 -17.37 -4.54 -0.56
N ALA A 220 -18.20 -4.47 -1.61
CA ALA A 220 -18.08 -5.30 -2.80
C ALA A 220 -18.11 -4.39 -4.03
N ALA A 221 -17.25 -4.68 -5.01
CA ALA A 221 -17.17 -3.91 -6.24
C ALA A 221 -16.96 -4.81 -7.45
N LEU A 222 -17.54 -4.42 -8.59
CA LEU A 222 -17.30 -4.99 -9.91
C LEU A 222 -16.60 -3.93 -10.77
N LEU A 223 -15.43 -4.26 -11.31
CA LEU A 223 -14.66 -3.42 -12.24
C LEU A 223 -14.76 -4.05 -13.63
N THR A 224 -15.01 -3.22 -14.65
CA THR A 224 -14.98 -3.63 -16.07
C THR A 224 -13.77 -3.02 -16.75
N PHE A 225 -13.02 -3.82 -17.49
CA PHE A 225 -11.82 -3.39 -18.20
C PHE A 225 -12.08 -3.20 -19.71
N ALA A 226 -11.35 -2.28 -20.35
CA ALA A 226 -11.46 -2.01 -21.77
C ALA A 226 -11.25 -3.27 -22.65
N GLY A 227 -10.41 -4.20 -22.22
CA GLY A 227 -10.14 -5.49 -22.89
C GLY A 227 -11.24 -6.57 -22.71
N GLY A 228 -12.36 -6.24 -22.06
CA GLY A 228 -13.47 -7.17 -21.81
C GLY A 228 -13.26 -8.10 -20.59
N ALA A 229 -12.17 -7.99 -19.89
CA ALA A 229 -12.01 -8.61 -18.57
C ALA A 229 -12.88 -7.90 -17.52
N PHE A 230 -13.15 -8.58 -16.42
CA PHE A 230 -13.78 -7.96 -15.25
C PHE A 230 -13.16 -8.46 -13.94
N ALA A 231 -13.27 -7.64 -12.89
CA ALA A 231 -12.78 -8.02 -11.57
C ALA A 231 -13.87 -7.84 -10.52
N SER A 232 -13.98 -8.82 -9.61
CA SER A 232 -14.81 -8.76 -8.41
C SER A 232 -13.91 -8.56 -7.20
N LEU A 233 -14.17 -7.48 -6.44
CA LEU A 233 -13.46 -7.15 -5.23
C LEU A 233 -14.41 -7.29 -4.05
N THR A 234 -13.99 -8.01 -3.00
CA THR A 234 -14.74 -8.12 -1.76
C THR A 234 -13.82 -7.90 -0.58
N TYR A 235 -14.20 -7.00 0.31
CA TYR A 235 -13.48 -6.75 1.54
C TYR A 235 -14.42 -6.71 2.73
N ASN A 236 -14.02 -7.33 3.84
CA ASN A 236 -14.73 -7.27 5.10
C ASN A 236 -13.73 -7.03 6.24
N GLY A 237 -13.86 -5.89 6.92
CA GLY A 237 -13.00 -5.48 8.03
C GLY A 237 -13.58 -5.73 9.41
N TYR A 238 -14.69 -6.50 9.52
CA TYR A 238 -15.38 -6.76 10.79
C TYR A 238 -14.80 -7.96 11.59
N GLY A 239 -13.89 -8.73 11.03
CA GLY A 239 -13.04 -9.68 11.76
C GLY A 239 -13.71 -10.89 12.39
N HIS A 240 -14.81 -11.42 11.81
CA HIS A 240 -15.41 -12.68 12.24
C HIS A 240 -14.76 -13.89 11.55
N PHE A 241 -14.41 -13.75 10.29
CA PHE A 241 -13.61 -14.67 9.50
C PHE A 241 -12.28 -14.00 9.15
N ASP A 242 -11.20 -14.77 9.12
CA ASP A 242 -9.87 -14.32 8.74
C ASP A 242 -9.43 -15.06 7.48
N SER A 243 -9.31 -14.34 6.37
CA SER A 243 -8.96 -14.93 5.07
C SER A 243 -7.50 -15.41 4.98
N ASP A 244 -6.66 -15.12 5.98
CA ASP A 244 -5.31 -15.70 6.08
C ASP A 244 -5.35 -17.24 6.22
N GLU A 245 -6.50 -17.81 6.64
CA GLU A 245 -6.75 -19.24 6.58
C GLU A 245 -6.52 -19.80 5.17
N TRP A 246 -6.99 -19.10 4.14
CA TRP A 246 -6.80 -19.50 2.74
C TRP A 246 -5.37 -19.27 2.22
N GLN A 247 -4.54 -18.59 3.01
CA GLN A 247 -3.12 -18.36 2.75
C GLN A 247 -2.21 -19.24 3.62
N GLY A 248 -2.76 -20.32 4.20
CA GLY A 248 -2.01 -21.21 5.08
C GLY A 248 -1.64 -20.60 6.42
N TRP A 249 -2.46 -19.66 6.89
CA TRP A 249 -2.23 -18.88 8.11
C TRP A 249 -0.93 -18.06 8.07
N ILE A 250 -0.51 -17.68 6.89
CA ILE A 250 0.46 -16.59 6.72
C ILE A 250 -0.31 -15.27 6.79
N GLY A 251 0.12 -14.36 7.63
CA GLY A 251 -0.48 -13.04 7.76
C GLY A 251 -0.06 -12.08 6.64
N GLU A 252 -0.78 -10.97 6.51
CA GLU A 252 -0.57 -9.92 5.50
C GLU A 252 0.90 -9.47 5.37
N MET A 253 1.66 -9.52 6.48
CA MET A 253 3.07 -9.13 6.53
C MET A 253 4.05 -10.31 6.37
N GLY A 254 3.59 -11.49 5.95
CA GLY A 254 4.43 -12.67 5.73
C GLY A 254 4.78 -13.45 7.00
N GLN A 255 4.20 -13.15 8.17
CA GLN A 255 4.44 -13.89 9.41
C GLN A 255 3.49 -15.07 9.55
N GLN A 256 3.97 -16.16 10.13
CA GLN A 256 3.12 -17.28 10.52
C GLN A 256 2.15 -16.85 11.63
N LYS A 257 0.86 -17.08 11.42
CA LYS A 257 -0.20 -16.91 12.41
C LYS A 257 -0.58 -18.25 13.02
N LEU A 258 -1.09 -18.22 14.26
CA LEU A 258 -1.70 -19.39 14.87
C LEU A 258 -3.12 -19.58 14.31
N PRO A 259 -3.50 -20.79 13.85
CA PRO A 259 -4.84 -21.07 13.33
C PRO A 259 -5.94 -20.73 14.34
N GLY A 260 -7.03 -20.13 13.84
CA GLY A 260 -8.23 -19.88 14.66
C GLY A 260 -8.13 -18.79 15.71
N THR A 261 -7.05 -18.02 15.73
CA THR A 261 -6.86 -16.95 16.70
C THR A 261 -7.23 -15.59 16.11
N ALA A 262 -8.53 -15.28 16.03
CA ALA A 262 -8.94 -13.89 15.97
C ALA A 262 -8.57 -13.23 17.31
N ALA A 263 -7.74 -12.18 17.28
CA ALA A 263 -7.44 -11.44 18.50
C ALA A 263 -8.73 -10.90 19.12
N PRO A 264 -8.92 -11.01 20.46
CA PRO A 264 -10.09 -10.42 21.10
C PRO A 264 -10.19 -8.93 20.75
N ARG A 265 -11.40 -8.48 20.40
CA ARG A 265 -11.63 -7.05 20.17
C ARG A 265 -11.31 -6.27 21.42
N LYS A 266 -10.39 -5.33 21.31
CA LYS A 266 -10.05 -4.45 22.42
C LYS A 266 -11.15 -3.41 22.57
N VAL A 267 -11.72 -3.32 23.77
CA VAL A 267 -12.72 -2.30 24.12
C VAL A 267 -12.00 -1.14 24.79
N PHE A 268 -12.25 0.07 24.31
CA PHE A 268 -11.75 1.31 24.90
C PHE A 268 -12.91 2.07 25.53
N ALA A 269 -12.66 2.74 26.67
CA ALA A 269 -13.67 3.53 27.35
C ALA A 269 -14.03 4.81 26.56
N SER A 270 -13.13 5.28 25.71
CA SER A 270 -13.33 6.45 24.84
C SER A 270 -12.45 6.40 23.59
N GLN A 271 -12.82 7.21 22.59
CA GLN A 271 -12.01 7.38 21.39
C GLN A 271 -10.66 8.04 21.66
N SER A 272 -10.59 8.91 22.67
CA SER A 272 -9.31 9.52 23.08
C SER A 272 -8.36 8.49 23.69
N GLU A 273 -8.88 7.54 24.48
CA GLU A 273 -8.08 6.42 24.98
C GLU A 273 -7.58 5.53 23.85
N GLU A 274 -8.44 5.22 22.87
CA GLU A 274 -8.06 4.44 21.71
C GLU A 274 -6.96 5.12 20.87
N ALA A 275 -7.09 6.42 20.62
CA ALA A 275 -6.09 7.21 19.92
C ALA A 275 -4.76 7.29 20.69
N ALA A 276 -4.81 7.48 22.00
CA ALA A 276 -3.63 7.46 22.88
C ALA A 276 -2.94 6.09 22.83
N PHE A 277 -3.70 5.01 22.94
CA PHE A 277 -3.19 3.65 22.83
C PHE A 277 -2.50 3.39 21.49
N LYS A 278 -3.10 3.85 20.39
CA LYS A 278 -2.50 3.77 19.06
C LYS A 278 -1.18 4.54 18.98
N ASN A 279 -1.17 5.78 19.47
CA ASN A 279 0.01 6.66 19.42
C ASN A 279 1.16 6.12 20.28
N ALA A 280 0.88 5.54 21.46
CA ALA A 280 1.89 4.95 22.33
C ALA A 280 2.63 3.78 21.65
N ARG A 281 2.02 3.11 20.67
CA ARG A 281 2.61 1.99 19.93
C ARG A 281 3.30 2.39 18.62
N ASN A 282 3.18 3.66 18.21
CA ASN A 282 3.93 4.17 17.07
C ASN A 282 5.41 4.33 17.42
N TYR A 283 6.27 4.43 16.40
CA TYR A 283 7.69 4.64 16.58
C TYR A 283 8.00 5.79 17.56
N GLY A 284 8.87 5.53 18.53
CA GLY A 284 9.21 6.47 19.60
C GLY A 284 8.12 6.70 20.64
N GLY A 285 7.03 5.95 20.63
CA GLY A 285 6.02 5.94 21.69
C GLY A 285 6.42 5.07 22.86
N GLU A 286 5.77 5.25 24.02
CA GLU A 286 6.09 4.55 25.28
C GLU A 286 5.97 3.02 25.18
N ASN A 287 5.05 2.53 24.38
CA ASN A 287 4.79 1.11 24.15
C ASN A 287 5.24 0.67 22.74
N TYR A 288 6.14 1.43 22.12
CA TYR A 288 6.74 1.02 20.86
C TYR A 288 7.63 -0.19 21.10
N ASP A 289 7.30 -1.28 20.43
CA ASP A 289 8.12 -2.48 20.43
C ASP A 289 8.98 -2.52 19.16
N PRO A 290 10.29 -2.26 19.25
CA PRO A 290 11.20 -2.46 18.14
C PRO A 290 11.46 -3.94 17.86
N GLY A 291 11.09 -4.80 18.79
CA GLY A 291 11.17 -6.26 18.72
C GLY A 291 10.18 -6.83 17.74
N ILE A 292 10.20 -6.24 16.63
CA ILE A 292 9.96 -6.77 15.31
C ILE A 292 9.39 -8.16 15.39
N ALA A 293 8.20 -8.28 14.88
CA ALA A 293 7.69 -9.55 14.43
C ALA A 293 8.86 -10.39 13.85
N ALA A 294 8.90 -11.66 14.20
CA ALA A 294 9.89 -12.59 13.65
C ALA A 294 10.04 -12.33 12.15
N PRO A 295 11.25 -12.52 11.58
CA PRO A 295 11.45 -12.31 10.14
C PRO A 295 10.32 -12.96 9.36
N PRO A 296 9.82 -12.34 8.28
CA PRO A 296 8.76 -12.93 7.49
C PRO A 296 9.22 -14.28 6.95
N VAL A 297 8.37 -15.30 7.10
CA VAL A 297 8.64 -16.65 6.58
C VAL A 297 8.21 -16.81 5.13
N ALA A 298 7.43 -15.84 4.64
CA ALA A 298 6.89 -15.80 3.28
C ALA A 298 6.69 -14.35 2.84
N HIS A 299 6.32 -14.15 1.58
CA HIS A 299 5.99 -12.81 1.06
C HIS A 299 4.69 -12.27 1.63
N ASN A 300 4.56 -10.96 1.59
CA ASN A 300 3.32 -10.26 1.87
C ASN A 300 2.20 -10.72 0.93
N HIS A 301 0.96 -10.53 1.35
CA HIS A 301 -0.22 -10.71 0.51
C HIS A 301 -1.36 -9.79 0.96
N PHE A 302 -2.39 -9.66 0.14
CA PHE A 302 -3.59 -8.89 0.47
C PHE A 302 -4.86 -9.74 0.31
N GLY A 303 -4.91 -10.86 1.04
CA GLY A 303 -5.97 -11.86 0.92
C GLY A 303 -5.81 -12.76 -0.31
N THR A 304 -6.90 -13.31 -0.80
CA THR A 304 -6.91 -14.23 -1.94
C THR A 304 -7.06 -13.47 -3.24
N LEU A 305 -6.13 -13.70 -4.16
CA LEU A 305 -6.17 -13.22 -5.54
C LEU A 305 -6.19 -14.41 -6.48
N LEU A 306 -7.30 -14.55 -7.23
CA LEU A 306 -7.50 -15.59 -8.23
C LEU A 306 -7.76 -14.95 -9.59
N VAL A 307 -7.02 -15.38 -10.61
CA VAL A 307 -7.05 -14.82 -11.97
C VAL A 307 -7.38 -15.92 -12.94
N SER A 308 -8.52 -15.81 -13.62
CA SER A 308 -8.92 -16.73 -14.68
C SER A 308 -8.47 -16.19 -16.04
N CYS A 309 -7.58 -16.91 -16.69
CA CYS A 309 -7.15 -16.72 -18.06
C CYS A 309 -7.89 -17.71 -19.00
N GLU A 310 -7.69 -17.58 -20.29
CA GLU A 310 -8.35 -18.46 -21.28
C GLU A 310 -7.96 -19.94 -21.13
N ARG A 311 -6.75 -20.21 -20.63
CA ARG A 311 -6.19 -21.58 -20.60
C ARG A 311 -5.73 -22.04 -19.22
N ALA A 312 -5.80 -21.18 -18.20
CA ALA A 312 -5.41 -21.52 -16.84
C ALA A 312 -6.06 -20.59 -15.82
N ASP A 313 -6.19 -21.06 -14.60
CA ASP A 313 -6.41 -20.23 -13.43
C ASP A 313 -5.09 -20.05 -12.65
N LEU A 314 -4.81 -18.82 -12.22
CA LEU A 314 -3.61 -18.45 -11.49
C LEU A 314 -4.00 -17.90 -10.11
N ARG A 315 -3.37 -18.40 -9.04
CA ARG A 315 -3.62 -17.92 -7.68
C ARG A 315 -2.33 -17.47 -7.04
N ALA A 316 -2.26 -16.20 -6.63
CA ALA A 316 -1.15 -15.71 -5.81
C ALA A 316 -1.22 -16.33 -4.41
N LEU A 317 -0.08 -16.84 -3.95
CA LEU A 317 0.15 -17.39 -2.62
C LEU A 317 1.37 -16.71 -2.00
N PRO A 318 1.51 -16.66 -0.66
CA PRO A 318 2.68 -16.05 -0.02
C PRO A 318 4.04 -16.67 -0.39
N ASN A 319 4.04 -17.87 -0.98
CA ASN A 319 5.25 -18.58 -1.40
C ASN A 319 5.36 -18.78 -2.93
N GLY A 320 4.55 -18.07 -3.72
CA GLY A 320 4.62 -18.15 -5.18
C GLY A 320 3.27 -18.02 -5.88
N VAL A 321 3.14 -18.64 -7.05
CA VAL A 321 1.90 -18.65 -7.83
C VAL A 321 1.46 -20.08 -8.09
N MET A 322 0.26 -20.45 -7.63
CA MET A 322 -0.35 -21.72 -7.99
C MET A 322 -0.99 -21.60 -9.37
N ILE A 323 -0.68 -22.51 -10.26
CA ILE A 323 -1.15 -22.57 -11.64
C ILE A 323 -2.01 -23.81 -11.78
N TYR A 324 -3.25 -23.64 -12.25
CA TYR A 324 -4.20 -24.70 -12.52
C TYR A 324 -4.45 -24.79 -14.03
N GLU A 325 -3.97 -25.85 -14.66
CA GLU A 325 -4.03 -26.04 -16.11
C GLU A 325 -4.25 -27.52 -16.44
N ASN A 326 -5.19 -27.82 -17.34
CA ASN A 326 -5.43 -29.16 -17.84
C ASN A 326 -5.64 -30.24 -16.74
N GLY A 327 -6.31 -29.86 -15.64
CA GLY A 327 -6.58 -30.77 -14.52
C GLY A 327 -5.38 -30.99 -13.58
N VAL A 328 -4.28 -30.27 -13.78
CA VAL A 328 -3.07 -30.31 -12.95
C VAL A 328 -2.90 -28.99 -12.20
N ALA A 329 -2.56 -29.07 -10.92
CA ALA A 329 -2.13 -27.93 -10.13
C ALA A 329 -0.62 -27.98 -9.89
N ARG A 330 0.10 -26.89 -10.15
CA ARG A 330 1.54 -26.79 -9.87
C ARG A 330 1.87 -25.45 -9.25
N LEU A 331 2.78 -25.44 -8.29
CA LEU A 331 3.30 -24.23 -7.66
C LEU A 331 4.53 -23.73 -8.43
N ASP A 332 4.48 -22.51 -8.90
CA ASP A 332 5.62 -21.73 -9.34
C ASP A 332 6.18 -20.99 -8.11
N ALA A 333 7.10 -21.66 -7.41
CA ALA A 333 7.56 -21.29 -6.09
C ALA A 333 8.53 -20.09 -6.14
N LEU A 334 8.42 -19.22 -5.15
CA LEU A 334 9.36 -18.13 -4.88
C LEU A 334 10.13 -18.43 -3.58
N PRO A 335 11.42 -18.07 -3.52
CA PRO A 335 12.16 -18.12 -2.26
C PRO A 335 11.57 -17.10 -1.26
N PRO A 336 11.69 -17.33 0.06
CA PRO A 336 11.29 -16.34 1.04
C PRO A 336 12.01 -15.00 0.85
N PRO A 337 11.39 -13.86 1.21
CA PRO A 337 12.02 -12.56 1.06
C PRO A 337 13.24 -12.42 1.98
N SER A 338 14.35 -11.94 1.45
CA SER A 338 15.54 -11.60 2.25
C SER A 338 15.38 -10.28 3.00
N VAL A 339 14.71 -9.33 2.37
CA VAL A 339 14.31 -8.03 2.92
C VAL A 339 12.83 -7.85 2.61
N PRO A 340 11.96 -7.65 3.61
CA PRO A 340 10.54 -7.46 3.35
C PRO A 340 10.31 -6.18 2.55
N ARG A 341 9.38 -6.19 1.58
CA ARG A 341 8.99 -5.04 0.76
C ARG A 341 10.16 -4.36 0.02
N SER A 342 11.24 -5.08 -0.28
CA SER A 342 12.39 -4.53 -1.00
C SER A 342 12.03 -4.03 -2.40
N GLU A 343 10.96 -4.53 -2.96
CA GLU A 343 10.48 -4.21 -4.30
C GLU A 343 10.14 -2.71 -4.45
N VAL A 344 9.66 -2.06 -3.40
CA VAL A 344 9.42 -0.61 -3.42
C VAL A 344 10.73 0.17 -3.48
N ILE A 345 11.78 -0.34 -2.81
CA ILE A 345 13.12 0.25 -2.89
C ILE A 345 13.74 -0.03 -4.26
N ASP A 346 13.50 -1.22 -4.83
CA ASP A 346 13.95 -1.54 -6.20
C ASP A 346 13.46 -0.50 -7.19
N GLU A 347 12.16 -0.15 -7.14
CA GLU A 347 11.57 0.80 -8.06
C GLU A 347 12.07 2.22 -7.81
N LEU A 348 12.09 2.68 -6.56
CA LEU A 348 12.61 4.00 -6.21
C LEU A 348 14.10 4.17 -6.60
N TYR A 349 14.92 3.18 -6.27
CA TYR A 349 16.35 3.22 -6.55
C TYR A 349 16.62 3.25 -8.06
N ARG A 350 15.96 2.38 -8.82
CA ARG A 350 16.07 2.37 -10.29
C ARG A 350 15.59 3.66 -10.92
N ALA A 351 14.54 4.27 -10.37
CA ALA A 351 14.06 5.54 -10.86
C ALA A 351 15.10 6.65 -10.64
N VAL A 352 15.64 6.75 -9.43
CA VAL A 352 16.53 7.86 -9.05
C VAL A 352 17.96 7.66 -9.57
N VAL A 353 18.49 6.43 -9.51
CA VAL A 353 19.91 6.15 -9.81
C VAL A 353 20.09 5.71 -11.26
N ASP A 354 19.20 4.85 -11.78
CA ASP A 354 19.31 4.30 -13.13
C ASP A 354 18.50 5.08 -14.17
N GLY A 355 17.66 6.05 -13.74
CA GLY A 355 16.82 6.87 -14.63
C GLY A 355 15.67 6.09 -15.28
N VAL A 356 15.27 4.96 -14.71
CA VAL A 356 14.16 4.13 -15.21
C VAL A 356 12.85 4.68 -14.68
N ALA A 357 11.91 5.03 -15.55
CA ALA A 357 10.62 5.54 -15.14
C ALA A 357 9.91 4.53 -14.20
N PRO A 358 9.43 4.95 -13.03
CA PRO A 358 8.70 4.08 -12.13
C PRO A 358 7.33 3.72 -12.70
N LEU A 359 6.84 2.53 -12.41
CA LEU A 359 5.51 2.09 -12.77
C LEU A 359 4.46 2.70 -11.82
N HIS A 360 4.73 2.64 -10.51
CA HIS A 360 3.84 3.16 -9.48
C HIS A 360 4.02 4.68 -9.30
N ASP A 361 3.99 5.41 -10.40
CA ASP A 361 4.09 6.87 -10.43
C ASP A 361 2.78 7.57 -10.02
N GLY A 362 2.77 8.90 -10.13
CA GLY A 362 1.59 9.70 -9.80
C GLY A 362 0.40 9.44 -10.72
N ALA A 363 0.60 9.15 -12.01
CA ALA A 363 -0.48 8.87 -12.95
C ALA A 363 -1.12 7.51 -12.65
N TRP A 364 -0.29 6.48 -12.37
CA TRP A 364 -0.77 5.18 -11.92
C TRP A 364 -1.57 5.26 -10.63
N ALA A 365 -1.05 5.98 -9.63
CA ALA A 365 -1.71 6.16 -8.34
C ALA A 365 -3.00 6.97 -8.46
N MET A 366 -3.04 8.04 -9.28
CA MET A 366 -4.25 8.83 -9.53
C MET A 366 -5.35 7.96 -10.17
N ALA A 367 -5.00 7.11 -11.14
CA ALA A 367 -5.95 6.18 -11.75
C ALA A 367 -6.50 5.15 -10.75
N THR A 368 -5.68 4.68 -9.80
CA THR A 368 -6.16 3.86 -8.68
C THR A 368 -7.14 4.64 -7.79
N MET A 369 -6.81 5.89 -7.46
CA MET A 369 -7.67 6.73 -6.62
C MET A 369 -8.98 7.12 -7.29
N GLU A 370 -9.01 7.32 -8.61
CA GLU A 370 -10.26 7.54 -9.35
C GLU A 370 -11.26 6.41 -9.11
N ILE A 371 -10.80 5.15 -9.15
CA ILE A 371 -11.65 3.99 -8.88
C ILE A 371 -12.14 3.98 -7.43
N VAL A 372 -11.27 4.28 -6.47
CA VAL A 372 -11.62 4.36 -5.05
C VAL A 372 -12.72 5.40 -4.82
N PHE A 373 -12.59 6.60 -5.39
CA PHE A 373 -13.63 7.63 -5.32
C PHE A 373 -14.93 7.21 -6.03
N ALA A 374 -14.80 6.57 -7.20
CA ALA A 374 -15.92 6.07 -7.95
C ALA A 374 -16.66 4.93 -7.22
N MET A 375 -15.98 4.09 -6.43
CA MET A 375 -16.61 3.09 -5.57
C MET A 375 -17.53 3.74 -4.53
N LEU A 376 -17.07 4.77 -3.83
CA LEU A 376 -17.90 5.53 -2.87
C LEU A 376 -19.07 6.22 -3.56
N ARG A 377 -18.83 6.80 -4.72
CA ARG A 377 -19.88 7.43 -5.54
C ARG A 377 -20.91 6.40 -5.99
N SER A 378 -20.48 5.27 -6.55
CA SER A 378 -21.35 4.18 -6.99
C SER A 378 -22.22 3.62 -5.86
N ALA A 379 -21.63 3.42 -4.68
CA ALA A 379 -22.38 2.95 -3.51
C ALA A 379 -23.46 3.94 -3.05
N ARG A 380 -23.18 5.23 -3.12
CA ARG A 380 -24.12 6.29 -2.75
C ARG A 380 -25.23 6.47 -3.79
N GLU A 381 -24.90 6.48 -5.08
CA GLU A 381 -25.81 6.78 -6.18
C GLU A 381 -26.56 5.54 -6.71
N GLY A 382 -26.09 4.34 -6.35
CA GLY A 382 -26.69 3.09 -6.78
C GLY A 382 -26.58 2.84 -8.29
N CYS A 383 -25.53 3.34 -8.96
CA CYS A 383 -25.33 3.22 -10.40
C CYS A 383 -23.86 2.89 -10.74
N ASP A 384 -23.62 2.47 -11.98
CA ASP A 384 -22.29 2.33 -12.52
C ASP A 384 -21.67 3.71 -12.73
N VAL A 385 -20.37 3.83 -12.41
CA VAL A 385 -19.61 5.05 -12.61
C VAL A 385 -18.56 4.82 -13.68
N ALA A 386 -18.61 5.59 -14.77
CA ALA A 386 -17.60 5.61 -15.81
C ALA A 386 -16.33 6.34 -15.31
N LEU A 387 -15.17 5.91 -15.78
CA LEU A 387 -13.86 6.43 -15.41
C LEU A 387 -13.21 7.16 -16.58
N SER A 388 -12.35 8.14 -16.29
CA SER A 388 -11.74 9.02 -17.29
C SER A 388 -10.24 9.29 -17.10
N HIS A 389 -9.66 8.91 -15.97
CA HIS A 389 -8.25 9.14 -15.66
C HIS A 389 -7.45 7.83 -15.60
N GLN A 390 -7.90 6.82 -16.34
CA GLN A 390 -7.24 5.53 -16.34
C GLN A 390 -6.01 5.53 -17.24
N VAL A 391 -4.99 4.79 -16.82
CA VAL A 391 -3.78 4.55 -17.59
C VAL A 391 -3.55 3.06 -17.75
N ALA A 392 -3.15 2.65 -18.93
CA ALA A 392 -2.73 1.28 -19.20
C ALA A 392 -1.34 1.03 -18.58
N LEU A 393 -1.06 -0.23 -18.27
CA LEU A 393 0.29 -0.68 -17.96
C LEU A 393 1.07 -0.74 -19.28
N ALA A 394 2.20 -0.02 -19.32
CA ALA A 394 3.08 0.04 -20.49
C ALA A 394 3.84 -1.28 -20.70
#